data_8c11cf6945f40363dd239f65deb22b09
#
_entry.id   8c11cf6945f40363dd239f65deb22b09
#
_cell.length_a   1.000
_cell.length_b   1.000
_cell.length_c   1.000
_cell.angle_alpha   90.00
_cell.angle_beta   90.00
_cell.angle_gamma   90.00
#
_symmetry.space_group_name_H-M   'P 1'
#
loop_
_entity.id
_entity.type
_entity.pdbx_description
1 polymer ?
#
loop_
_entity_poly.entity_id
_entity_poly.type
_entity_poly.pdbx_seq_one_letter_code
_entity_poly.pdbx_strand_id
1 'polypeptide(L)'
;MKKNIFSPVVKHVLHTALALALLQLCLPAALNAQEVKPAPASRLPFPDNDTQPSAMTTAVVGMCEYSVDGVTFSNLEKGHLFEQGAVVRAGPDARADIFFRRTGTTVRLQAGTEIKLEKMVVTMRNGVAAVDTLLDLRAGIIFVVVRSEVAGSTLEIRNAAGRSVVEGSGIGRYIITADGTHLVATGSAIPLKLIGENGITVVAAGQQFDKKDGKALPASPTTWVKGMIELDELQAAVEVPAVKGPSPKP
;
A
#
# COMPACT_ATOMS: atom_id res chain seq x y z
N MET A 1 -39.33 61.98 -7.39
CA MET A 1 -37.91 62.05 -7.00
C MET A 1 -37.82 62.17 -5.50
N LYS A 2 -37.49 61.09 -4.76
CA LYS A 2 -37.23 61.13 -3.29
C LYS A 2 -35.72 60.91 -3.10
N LYS A 3 -35.04 61.91 -2.64
CA LYS A 3 -33.63 61.87 -2.29
C LYS A 3 -33.47 61.20 -0.92
N ASN A 4 -32.74 60.06 -0.89
CA ASN A 4 -32.33 59.43 0.36
C ASN A 4 -31.15 60.22 0.94
N ILE A 5 -31.41 60.91 2.03
CA ILE A 5 -30.39 61.61 2.85
C ILE A 5 -30.01 60.63 3.97
N PHE A 6 -29.03 59.72 3.75
CA PHE A 6 -28.36 59.05 4.84
C PHE A 6 -26.99 59.69 5.06
N SER A 7 -26.82 60.28 6.26
CA SER A 7 -25.61 60.94 6.69
C SER A 7 -24.45 59.96 6.77
N PRO A 8 -23.25 60.32 6.30
CA PRO A 8 -22.05 59.43 6.30
C PRO A 8 -21.53 59.06 7.71
N VAL A 9 -21.97 59.80 8.75
CA VAL A 9 -21.56 59.57 10.14
C VAL A 9 -22.08 58.23 10.71
N VAL A 10 -23.27 57.77 10.27
CA VAL A 10 -23.87 56.53 10.77
C VAL A 10 -23.16 55.29 10.25
N LYS A 11 -22.49 55.38 9.08
CA LYS A 11 -21.77 54.23 8.51
C LYS A 11 -20.47 53.89 9.26
N HIS A 12 -19.81 54.89 9.83
CA HIS A 12 -18.53 54.62 10.55
C HIS A 12 -18.73 54.02 11.94
N VAL A 13 -19.82 54.35 12.62
CA VAL A 13 -20.12 53.77 13.97
C VAL A 13 -20.48 52.28 13.86
N LEU A 14 -21.17 51.89 12.78
CA LEU A 14 -21.58 50.49 12.60
C LEU A 14 -20.37 49.55 12.25
N HIS A 15 -19.36 50.07 11.57
CA HIS A 15 -18.16 49.28 11.19
C HIS A 15 -17.20 49.08 12.35
N THR A 16 -17.09 50.06 13.26
CA THR A 16 -16.24 49.93 14.44
C THR A 16 -16.81 48.99 15.51
N ALA A 17 -18.13 48.93 15.65
CA ALA A 17 -18.79 47.97 16.56
C ALA A 17 -18.65 46.50 16.09
N LEU A 18 -18.69 46.25 14.77
CA LEU A 18 -18.53 44.92 14.20
C LEU A 18 -17.08 44.42 14.29
N ALA A 19 -16.10 45.30 14.17
CA ALA A 19 -14.66 44.96 14.29
C ALA A 19 -14.27 44.57 15.73
N LEU A 20 -14.89 45.14 16.74
CA LEU A 20 -14.59 44.79 18.14
C LEU A 20 -15.26 43.46 18.57
N ALA A 21 -16.38 43.09 17.97
CA ALA A 21 -17.05 41.84 18.28
C ALA A 21 -16.34 40.60 17.69
N LEU A 22 -15.58 40.77 16.61
CA LEU A 22 -14.81 39.69 15.99
C LEU A 22 -13.45 39.44 16.68
N LEU A 23 -12.94 40.37 17.49
CA LEU A 23 -11.67 40.19 18.16
C LEU A 23 -11.74 39.39 19.47
N GLN A 24 -12.93 39.13 19.99
CA GLN A 24 -13.12 38.35 21.23
C GLN A 24 -13.34 36.84 21.01
N LEU A 25 -13.41 36.36 19.75
CA LEU A 25 -13.60 34.91 19.45
C LEU A 25 -12.28 34.14 19.19
N CYS A 26 -11.13 34.80 19.28
CA CYS A 26 -9.84 34.13 19.21
C CYS A 26 -9.22 33.94 20.61
N LEU A 27 -9.93 33.23 21.50
CA LEU A 27 -9.28 32.58 22.63
C LEU A 27 -8.59 31.33 22.06
N PRO A 28 -7.27 31.18 22.21
CA PRO A 28 -6.63 29.90 21.91
C PRO A 28 -7.20 28.89 22.89
N ALA A 29 -8.03 27.98 22.41
CA ALA A 29 -8.26 26.73 23.09
C ALA A 29 -6.86 26.09 23.26
N ALA A 30 -6.34 26.12 24.50
CA ALA A 30 -5.20 25.32 24.85
C ALA A 30 -5.59 23.86 24.57
N LEU A 31 -5.26 23.40 23.36
CA LEU A 31 -5.24 21.99 23.04
C LEU A 31 -4.26 21.37 24.04
N ASN A 32 -4.81 20.68 25.04
CA ASN A 32 -4.07 19.65 25.74
C ASN A 32 -3.60 18.67 24.65
N ALA A 33 -2.40 18.89 24.14
CA ALA A 33 -1.68 17.88 23.41
C ALA A 33 -1.41 16.76 24.43
N GLN A 34 -2.36 15.84 24.57
CA GLN A 34 -2.06 14.53 25.12
C GLN A 34 -0.98 13.98 24.22
N GLU A 35 0.22 13.92 24.74
CA GLU A 35 1.34 13.19 24.16
C GLU A 35 0.84 11.77 23.94
N VAL A 36 0.39 11.49 22.70
CA VAL A 36 0.02 10.14 22.28
C VAL A 36 1.32 9.37 22.29
N LYS A 37 1.59 8.73 23.43
CA LYS A 37 2.67 7.75 23.55
C LYS A 37 2.50 6.78 22.38
N PRO A 38 3.47 6.72 21.45
CA PRO A 38 3.36 5.80 20.32
C PRO A 38 3.09 4.41 20.87
N ALA A 39 2.02 3.79 20.39
CA ALA A 39 1.73 2.39 20.73
C ALA A 39 3.00 1.58 20.46
N PRO A 40 3.41 0.67 21.37
CA PRO A 40 4.57 -0.15 21.12
C PRO A 40 4.36 -0.85 19.79
N ALA A 41 5.27 -0.62 18.83
CA ALA A 41 5.26 -1.29 17.53
C ALA A 41 5.06 -2.78 17.80
N SER A 42 3.98 -3.33 17.24
CA SER A 42 3.63 -4.74 17.37
C SER A 42 4.77 -5.52 16.72
N ARG A 43 5.75 -5.97 17.51
CA ARG A 43 6.86 -6.78 17.01
C ARG A 43 6.26 -8.04 16.46
N LEU A 44 6.35 -8.18 15.13
CA LEU A 44 6.06 -9.46 14.49
C LEU A 44 6.94 -10.54 15.18
N PRO A 45 6.42 -11.74 15.46
CA PRO A 45 7.10 -12.76 16.26
C PRO A 45 8.19 -13.49 15.46
N PHE A 46 9.11 -12.75 14.84
CA PHE A 46 10.22 -13.30 14.08
C PHE A 46 11.54 -13.05 14.83
N PRO A 47 12.43 -14.04 14.94
CA PRO A 47 13.70 -13.86 15.60
C PRO A 47 14.53 -12.77 14.91
N ASP A 48 15.11 -11.86 15.69
CA ASP A 48 15.90 -10.69 15.26
C ASP A 48 17.19 -11.06 14.49
N ASN A 49 17.50 -12.34 14.33
CA ASN A 49 18.75 -12.81 13.71
C ASN A 49 18.67 -13.04 12.20
N ASP A 50 17.49 -12.80 11.58
CA ASP A 50 17.31 -12.97 10.14
C ASP A 50 17.75 -11.71 9.40
N THR A 51 19.03 -11.60 9.10
CA THR A 51 19.64 -10.46 8.37
C THR A 51 19.28 -10.46 6.89
N GLN A 52 18.77 -11.57 6.37
CA GLN A 52 18.38 -11.71 4.97
C GLN A 52 16.89 -11.33 4.80
N PRO A 53 16.55 -10.50 3.80
CA PRO A 53 15.17 -10.30 3.44
C PRO A 53 14.63 -11.60 2.84
N SER A 54 13.51 -12.08 3.32
CA SER A 54 12.88 -13.30 2.83
C SER A 54 11.41 -13.09 2.53
N ALA A 55 10.95 -13.76 1.48
CA ALA A 55 9.53 -13.92 1.18
C ALA A 55 9.13 -15.38 1.45
N MET A 56 7.90 -15.59 1.87
CA MET A 56 7.38 -16.91 2.23
C MET A 56 5.98 -17.10 1.68
N THR A 57 5.70 -18.30 1.16
CA THR A 57 4.33 -18.67 0.77
C THR A 57 3.47 -18.90 2.00
N THR A 58 2.39 -18.14 2.15
CA THR A 58 1.44 -18.27 3.28
C THR A 58 0.20 -19.09 2.91
N ALA A 59 -0.19 -19.09 1.64
CA ALA A 59 -1.29 -19.91 1.13
C ALA A 59 -1.01 -20.34 -0.31
N VAL A 60 -1.48 -21.55 -0.65
CA VAL A 60 -1.48 -22.10 -2.01
C VAL A 60 -2.83 -22.78 -2.24
N VAL A 61 -3.47 -22.47 -3.35
CA VAL A 61 -4.70 -23.11 -3.82
C VAL A 61 -4.50 -23.50 -5.28
N GLY A 62 -4.77 -24.73 -5.61
CA GLY A 62 -4.54 -25.26 -6.97
C GLY A 62 -3.05 -25.49 -7.24
N MET A 63 -2.70 -25.63 -8.52
CA MET A 63 -1.34 -25.90 -8.96
C MET A 63 -0.55 -24.60 -9.09
N CYS A 64 0.39 -24.40 -8.19
CA CYS A 64 1.38 -23.32 -8.26
C CYS A 64 2.77 -23.92 -8.33
N GLU A 65 3.68 -23.24 -9.00
CA GLU A 65 5.05 -23.68 -9.22
C GLU A 65 6.03 -22.56 -8.89
N TYR A 66 7.24 -22.94 -8.57
CA TYR A 66 8.36 -21.98 -8.41
C TYR A 66 9.62 -22.50 -9.08
N SER A 67 10.52 -21.59 -9.41
CA SER A 67 11.84 -21.88 -9.97
C SER A 67 12.87 -20.93 -9.39
N VAL A 68 14.06 -21.44 -9.08
CA VAL A 68 15.20 -20.62 -8.62
C VAL A 68 16.07 -20.15 -9.79
N ASP A 69 16.04 -20.87 -10.91
CA ASP A 69 16.85 -20.62 -12.11
C ASP A 69 16.03 -20.04 -13.29
N GLY A 70 14.71 -20.00 -13.14
CA GLY A 70 13.77 -19.55 -14.17
C GLY A 70 13.51 -20.59 -15.28
N VAL A 71 14.06 -21.80 -15.17
CA VAL A 71 13.99 -22.86 -16.19
C VAL A 71 13.32 -24.11 -15.63
N THR A 72 13.78 -24.59 -14.48
CA THR A 72 13.26 -25.80 -13.83
C THR A 72 12.24 -25.43 -12.78
N PHE A 73 11.00 -25.89 -12.95
CA PHE A 73 9.90 -25.62 -12.05
C PHE A 73 9.58 -26.79 -11.15
N SER A 74 9.31 -26.51 -9.88
CA SER A 74 8.86 -27.44 -8.85
C SER A 74 7.53 -26.98 -8.27
N ASN A 75 6.75 -27.91 -7.72
CA ASN A 75 5.49 -27.59 -7.07
C ASN A 75 5.72 -26.66 -5.89
N LEU A 76 4.92 -25.61 -5.80
CA LEU A 76 4.94 -24.67 -4.71
C LEU A 76 4.07 -25.15 -3.55
N GLU A 77 4.64 -25.14 -2.36
CA GLU A 77 3.93 -25.49 -1.13
C GLU A 77 3.85 -24.31 -0.15
N LYS A 78 2.89 -24.36 0.76
CA LYS A 78 2.81 -23.40 1.87
C LYS A 78 4.06 -23.51 2.76
N GLY A 79 4.61 -22.37 3.15
CA GLY A 79 5.81 -22.29 3.98
C GLY A 79 7.11 -22.25 3.19
N HIS A 80 7.06 -22.37 1.83
CA HIS A 80 8.24 -22.25 1.00
C HIS A 80 8.86 -20.85 1.12
N LEU A 81 10.17 -20.80 1.32
CA LEU A 81 10.94 -19.56 1.42
C LEU A 81 11.57 -19.23 0.06
N PHE A 82 11.43 -17.99 -0.35
CA PHE A 82 12.01 -17.50 -1.60
C PHE A 82 13.20 -16.62 -1.35
N GLU A 83 14.18 -16.76 -2.22
CA GLU A 83 15.30 -15.86 -2.35
C GLU A 83 15.14 -14.95 -3.58
N GLN A 84 15.98 -13.94 -3.67
CA GLN A 84 16.06 -13.09 -4.86
C GLN A 84 16.37 -13.94 -6.10
N GLY A 85 15.69 -13.62 -7.21
CA GLY A 85 15.81 -14.34 -8.48
C GLY A 85 14.72 -15.37 -8.72
N ALA A 86 14.01 -15.83 -7.68
CA ALA A 86 12.96 -16.83 -7.81
C ALA A 86 11.82 -16.35 -8.72
N VAL A 87 11.32 -17.28 -9.54
CA VAL A 87 10.13 -17.13 -10.38
C VAL A 87 8.99 -17.93 -9.77
N VAL A 88 7.80 -17.35 -9.67
CA VAL A 88 6.61 -18.02 -9.14
C VAL A 88 5.47 -17.93 -10.15
N ARG A 89 4.78 -19.05 -10.37
CA ARG A 89 3.65 -19.16 -11.28
C ARG A 89 2.41 -19.72 -10.56
N ALA A 90 1.27 -19.11 -10.80
CA ALA A 90 -0.03 -19.67 -10.47
C ALA A 90 -0.69 -20.22 -11.74
N GLY A 91 -1.12 -21.47 -11.73
CA GLY A 91 -1.82 -22.11 -12.84
C GLY A 91 -3.19 -21.48 -13.14
N PRO A 92 -3.93 -21.99 -14.15
CA PRO A 92 -5.18 -21.37 -14.62
C PRO A 92 -6.27 -21.23 -13.55
N ASP A 93 -6.35 -22.16 -12.60
CA ASP A 93 -7.34 -22.17 -11.51
C ASP A 93 -6.67 -22.09 -10.14
N ALA A 94 -5.47 -21.52 -10.09
CA ALA A 94 -4.64 -21.50 -8.91
C ALA A 94 -4.46 -20.08 -8.35
N ARG A 95 -4.04 -20.00 -7.09
CA ARG A 95 -3.58 -18.78 -6.45
C ARG A 95 -2.51 -19.06 -5.42
N ALA A 96 -1.63 -18.12 -5.19
CA ALA A 96 -0.64 -18.19 -4.12
C ALA A 96 -0.52 -16.85 -3.40
N ASP A 97 -0.40 -16.88 -2.07
CA ASP A 97 -0.14 -15.70 -1.26
C ASP A 97 1.32 -15.74 -0.79
N ILE A 98 2.07 -14.68 -1.10
CA ILE A 98 3.48 -14.52 -0.74
C ILE A 98 3.59 -13.37 0.25
N PHE A 99 4.17 -13.63 1.41
CA PHE A 99 4.38 -12.68 2.47
C PHE A 99 5.86 -12.27 2.56
N PHE A 100 6.13 -10.98 2.44
CA PHE A 100 7.44 -10.37 2.60
C PHE A 100 7.65 -10.00 4.07
N ARG A 101 8.38 -10.83 4.78
CA ARG A 101 8.47 -10.84 6.25
C ARG A 101 8.92 -9.51 6.85
N ARG A 102 9.88 -8.81 6.24
CA ARG A 102 10.42 -7.55 6.80
C ARG A 102 9.57 -6.32 6.55
N THR A 103 8.80 -6.30 5.46
CA THR A 103 7.99 -5.15 5.08
C THR A 103 6.52 -5.31 5.47
N GLY A 104 6.11 -6.50 5.91
CA GLY A 104 4.70 -6.81 6.15
C GLY A 104 3.85 -6.78 4.88
N THR A 105 4.48 -6.81 3.71
CA THR A 105 3.79 -6.81 2.41
C THR A 105 3.30 -8.20 2.07
N THR A 106 2.07 -8.31 1.60
CA THR A 106 1.53 -9.54 1.04
C THR A 106 1.14 -9.35 -0.40
N VAL A 107 1.54 -10.28 -1.24
CA VAL A 107 1.22 -10.32 -2.66
C VAL A 107 0.45 -11.60 -2.95
N ARG A 108 -0.77 -11.49 -3.45
CA ARG A 108 -1.58 -12.60 -3.96
C ARG A 108 -1.44 -12.69 -5.46
N LEU A 109 -0.98 -13.81 -5.95
CA LEU A 109 -1.00 -14.17 -7.36
C LEU A 109 -2.35 -14.77 -7.69
N GLN A 110 -3.04 -14.22 -8.68
CA GLN A 110 -4.26 -14.79 -9.25
C GLN A 110 -3.94 -15.83 -10.32
N ALA A 111 -4.96 -16.55 -10.77
CA ALA A 111 -4.87 -17.55 -11.84
C ALA A 111 -4.11 -16.99 -13.06
N GLY A 112 -3.21 -17.79 -13.62
CA GLY A 112 -2.40 -17.42 -14.78
C GLY A 112 -1.34 -16.36 -14.53
N THR A 113 -0.98 -16.09 -13.28
CA THR A 113 0.01 -15.07 -12.93
C THR A 113 1.43 -15.63 -12.86
N GLU A 114 2.38 -14.91 -13.43
CA GLU A 114 3.82 -15.14 -13.26
C GLU A 114 4.51 -13.88 -12.75
N ILE A 115 5.28 -14.01 -11.67
CA ILE A 115 6.16 -12.98 -11.14
C ILE A 115 7.58 -13.50 -11.00
N LYS A 116 8.55 -12.58 -11.08
CA LYS A 116 9.94 -12.82 -10.65
C LYS A 116 10.31 -11.87 -9.53
N LEU A 117 10.94 -12.38 -8.47
CA LEU A 117 11.50 -11.61 -7.37
C LEU A 117 12.88 -11.08 -7.79
N GLU A 118 12.91 -9.99 -8.54
CA GLU A 118 14.16 -9.47 -9.14
C GLU A 118 15.14 -8.93 -8.11
N LYS A 119 14.61 -8.24 -7.08
CA LYS A 119 15.41 -7.62 -6.03
C LYS A 119 14.72 -7.78 -4.69
N MET A 120 15.50 -8.12 -3.69
CA MET A 120 15.08 -8.18 -2.30
C MET A 120 16.32 -7.93 -1.42
N VAL A 121 16.61 -6.67 -1.11
CA VAL A 121 17.85 -6.24 -0.47
C VAL A 121 17.57 -5.34 0.72
N VAL A 122 18.29 -5.56 1.81
CA VAL A 122 18.32 -4.63 2.95
C VAL A 122 19.36 -3.54 2.68
N THR A 123 18.95 -2.29 2.82
CA THR A 123 19.80 -1.12 2.72
C THR A 123 19.72 -0.29 3.99
N MET A 124 20.83 0.29 4.43
CA MET A 124 20.83 1.22 5.55
C MET A 124 20.51 2.64 5.04
N ARG A 125 19.42 3.23 5.51
CA ARG A 125 19.03 4.62 5.19
C ARG A 125 18.89 5.40 6.49
N ASN A 126 19.75 6.41 6.68
CA ASN A 126 19.77 7.22 7.91
C ASN A 126 19.84 6.40 9.21
N GLY A 127 20.62 5.30 9.20
CA GLY A 127 20.74 4.41 10.36
C GLY A 127 19.59 3.42 10.56
N VAL A 128 18.58 3.41 9.69
CA VAL A 128 17.46 2.47 9.72
C VAL A 128 17.62 1.45 8.59
N ALA A 129 17.41 0.17 8.91
CA ALA A 129 17.43 -0.90 7.91
C ALA A 129 16.12 -0.85 7.11
N ALA A 130 16.20 -0.45 5.86
CA ALA A 130 15.11 -0.41 4.90
C ALA A 130 15.22 -1.58 3.91
N VAL A 131 14.12 -2.03 3.33
CA VAL A 131 14.09 -3.11 2.35
C VAL A 131 13.66 -2.57 0.99
N ASP A 132 14.48 -2.83 -0.02
CA ASP A 132 14.14 -2.58 -1.41
C ASP A 132 13.70 -3.88 -2.06
N THR A 133 12.46 -3.92 -2.51
CA THR A 133 11.87 -5.07 -3.22
C THR A 133 11.50 -4.66 -4.63
N LEU A 134 11.88 -5.48 -5.63
CA LEU A 134 11.46 -5.33 -7.02
C LEU A 134 10.83 -6.63 -7.51
N LEU A 135 9.59 -6.57 -7.92
CA LEU A 135 8.84 -7.65 -8.57
C LEU A 135 8.72 -7.35 -10.06
N ASP A 136 8.98 -8.35 -10.90
CA ASP A 136 8.70 -8.32 -12.33
C ASP A 136 7.41 -9.12 -12.60
N LEU A 137 6.32 -8.41 -12.85
CA LEU A 137 5.01 -9.00 -13.16
C LEU A 137 4.95 -9.27 -14.68
N ARG A 138 5.16 -10.51 -15.06
CA ARG A 138 5.27 -10.93 -16.46
C ARG A 138 3.95 -11.32 -17.08
N ALA A 139 3.06 -11.92 -16.29
CA ALA A 139 1.73 -12.33 -16.72
C ALA A 139 0.72 -12.23 -15.59
N GLY A 140 -0.56 -12.06 -15.93
CA GLY A 140 -1.69 -12.14 -15.02
C GLY A 140 -1.91 -10.91 -14.14
N ILE A 141 -2.37 -11.14 -12.92
CA ILE A 141 -2.87 -10.12 -12.00
C ILE A 141 -2.33 -10.42 -10.59
N ILE A 142 -1.85 -9.39 -9.91
CA ILE A 142 -1.50 -9.46 -8.49
C ILE A 142 -2.38 -8.52 -7.67
N PHE A 143 -2.72 -8.97 -6.47
CA PHE A 143 -3.29 -8.15 -5.41
C PHE A 143 -2.23 -7.92 -4.36
N VAL A 144 -2.06 -6.67 -3.95
CA VAL A 144 -0.96 -6.28 -3.07
C VAL A 144 -1.52 -5.51 -1.89
N VAL A 145 -1.17 -5.97 -0.69
CA VAL A 145 -1.40 -5.26 0.57
C VAL A 145 -0.03 -4.92 1.16
N VAL A 146 0.26 -3.64 1.25
CA VAL A 146 1.51 -3.13 1.85
C VAL A 146 1.18 -2.62 3.25
N ARG A 147 1.95 -3.04 4.24
CA ARG A 147 1.97 -2.46 5.58
C ARG A 147 3.34 -1.86 5.80
N SER A 148 3.53 -0.61 5.41
CA SER A 148 4.82 0.05 5.54
C SER A 148 5.01 0.56 6.96
N GLU A 149 5.57 -0.29 7.83
CA GLU A 149 6.00 0.08 9.19
C GLU A 149 7.49 0.46 9.22
N VAL A 150 8.25 0.05 8.20
CA VAL A 150 9.69 0.30 8.11
C VAL A 150 9.93 1.49 7.20
N ALA A 151 10.29 2.62 7.82
CA ALA A 151 10.58 3.86 7.10
C ALA A 151 11.68 3.66 6.05
N GLY A 152 11.46 4.21 4.84
CA GLY A 152 12.40 4.16 3.73
C GLY A 152 12.40 2.85 2.93
N SER A 153 11.59 1.84 3.30
CA SER A 153 11.40 0.65 2.46
C SER A 153 10.61 0.99 1.21
N THR A 154 10.95 0.33 0.10
CA THR A 154 10.28 0.50 -1.19
C THR A 154 9.82 -0.83 -1.75
N LEU A 155 8.61 -0.84 -2.33
CA LEU A 155 8.15 -1.91 -3.19
C LEU A 155 8.01 -1.36 -4.61
N GLU A 156 8.77 -1.92 -5.53
CA GLU A 156 8.66 -1.65 -6.96
C GLU A 156 8.04 -2.86 -7.66
N ILE A 157 7.12 -2.60 -8.59
CA ILE A 157 6.53 -3.62 -9.45
C ILE A 157 6.70 -3.15 -10.88
N ARG A 158 7.38 -3.95 -11.70
CA ARG A 158 7.56 -3.71 -13.12
C ARG A 158 6.53 -4.50 -13.92
N ASN A 159 5.93 -3.87 -14.91
CA ASN A 159 5.02 -4.49 -15.88
C ASN A 159 5.07 -3.74 -17.23
N ALA A 160 4.13 -4.00 -18.14
CA ALA A 160 4.08 -3.37 -19.46
C ALA A 160 3.89 -1.84 -19.44
N ALA A 161 3.36 -1.25 -18.35
CA ALA A 161 3.20 0.21 -18.24
C ALA A 161 4.45 0.92 -17.70
N GLY A 162 5.44 0.18 -17.21
CA GLY A 162 6.64 0.71 -16.60
C GLY A 162 6.87 0.21 -15.19
N ARG A 163 7.36 1.09 -14.30
CA ARG A 163 7.60 0.77 -12.88
C ARG A 163 6.58 1.44 -12.00
N SER A 164 5.94 0.66 -11.16
CA SER A 164 5.07 1.14 -10.09
C SER A 164 5.83 1.14 -8.78
N VAL A 165 5.85 2.27 -8.07
CA VAL A 165 6.59 2.44 -6.83
C VAL A 165 5.62 2.74 -5.70
N VAL A 166 5.67 1.93 -4.66
CA VAL A 166 4.99 2.14 -3.38
C VAL A 166 6.02 2.59 -2.37
N GLU A 167 5.88 3.81 -1.90
CA GLU A 167 6.79 4.44 -0.94
C GLU A 167 5.97 5.30 0.02
N GLY A 168 6.16 5.12 1.31
CA GLY A 168 5.44 5.85 2.34
C GLY A 168 5.14 5.00 3.56
N SER A 169 4.37 5.55 4.49
CA SER A 169 3.93 4.85 5.70
C SER A 169 2.42 4.64 5.71
N GLY A 170 1.97 3.55 6.32
CA GLY A 170 0.57 3.18 6.43
C GLY A 170 0.20 1.95 5.60
N ILE A 171 -1.09 1.79 5.32
CA ILE A 171 -1.61 0.66 4.55
C ILE A 171 -1.86 1.10 3.11
N GLY A 172 -1.26 0.38 2.16
CA GLY A 172 -1.52 0.49 0.73
C GLY A 172 -2.18 -0.78 0.19
N ARG A 173 -3.16 -0.63 -0.72
CA ARG A 173 -3.95 -1.73 -1.28
C ARG A 173 -4.07 -1.54 -2.78
N TYR A 174 -3.56 -2.50 -3.56
CA TYR A 174 -3.40 -2.33 -5.00
C TYR A 174 -3.84 -3.58 -5.77
N ILE A 175 -4.37 -3.37 -6.96
CA ILE A 175 -4.56 -4.40 -7.99
C ILE A 175 -3.73 -3.98 -9.19
N ILE A 176 -2.81 -4.84 -9.62
CA ILE A 176 -1.87 -4.53 -10.69
C ILE A 176 -1.90 -5.69 -11.69
N THR A 177 -2.05 -5.36 -12.97
CA THR A 177 -2.06 -6.33 -14.06
C THR A 177 -0.77 -6.25 -14.89
N ALA A 178 -0.39 -7.33 -15.50
CA ALA A 178 0.81 -7.39 -16.35
C ALA A 178 0.70 -6.52 -17.60
N ASP A 179 -0.51 -6.29 -18.12
CA ASP A 179 -0.78 -5.45 -19.29
C ASP A 179 -0.74 -3.94 -19.00
N GLY A 180 -0.63 -3.55 -17.72
CA GLY A 180 -0.40 -2.17 -17.32
C GLY A 180 -1.60 -1.44 -16.77
N THR A 181 -2.62 -2.15 -16.26
CA THR A 181 -3.68 -1.56 -15.44
C THR A 181 -3.28 -1.55 -13.98
N HIS A 182 -3.50 -0.43 -13.29
CA HIS A 182 -3.22 -0.23 -11.87
C HIS A 182 -4.42 0.38 -11.18
N LEU A 183 -4.87 -0.22 -10.10
CA LEU A 183 -5.91 0.30 -9.23
C LEU A 183 -5.33 0.53 -7.83
N VAL A 184 -5.61 1.69 -7.26
CA VAL A 184 -5.41 1.98 -5.84
C VAL A 184 -6.75 1.94 -5.14
N ALA A 185 -6.93 0.98 -4.24
CA ALA A 185 -8.20 0.78 -3.54
C ALA A 185 -8.56 1.98 -2.65
N THR A 186 -9.85 2.23 -2.48
CA THR A 186 -10.35 3.20 -1.51
C THR A 186 -9.86 2.81 -0.11
N GLY A 187 -9.48 3.80 0.69
CA GLY A 187 -8.90 3.58 2.02
C GLY A 187 -7.39 3.28 2.03
N SER A 188 -6.71 3.23 0.85
CA SER A 188 -5.26 3.22 0.82
C SER A 188 -4.70 4.55 1.33
N ALA A 189 -3.77 4.47 2.29
CA ALA A 189 -3.04 5.65 2.78
C ALA A 189 -1.86 6.02 1.87
N ILE A 190 -1.35 5.06 1.08
CA ILE A 190 -0.18 5.23 0.24
C ILE A 190 -0.62 5.25 -1.24
N PRO A 191 -0.36 6.33 -1.98
CA PRO A 191 -0.59 6.38 -3.42
C PRO A 191 0.44 5.52 -4.16
N LEU A 192 0.11 5.14 -5.40
CA LEU A 192 1.03 4.45 -6.30
C LEU A 192 1.68 5.47 -7.25
N LYS A 193 3.01 5.49 -7.31
CA LYS A 193 3.75 6.29 -8.30
C LYS A 193 4.09 5.39 -9.49
N LEU A 194 3.52 5.66 -10.65
CA LEU A 194 3.83 4.96 -11.90
C LEU A 194 4.86 5.77 -12.69
N ILE A 195 6.01 5.17 -12.97
CA ILE A 195 7.11 5.73 -13.76
C ILE A 195 7.08 5.04 -15.12
N GLY A 196 6.51 5.70 -16.09
CA GLY A 196 6.41 5.23 -17.49
C GLY A 196 7.24 6.07 -18.45
N GLU A 197 7.12 5.79 -19.73
CA GLU A 197 7.82 6.51 -20.81
C GLU A 197 7.46 8.00 -20.85
N ASN A 198 6.22 8.36 -20.49
CA ASN A 198 5.70 9.73 -20.51
C ASN A 198 5.91 10.50 -19.20
N GLY A 199 6.71 9.96 -18.28
CA GLY A 199 6.98 10.58 -16.99
C GLY A 199 6.34 9.87 -15.80
N ILE A 200 6.05 10.63 -14.75
CA ILE A 200 5.51 10.09 -13.49
C ILE A 200 4.02 10.41 -13.40
N THR A 201 3.21 9.37 -13.20
CA THR A 201 1.78 9.48 -12.88
C THR A 201 1.54 9.01 -11.44
N VAL A 202 0.81 9.80 -10.66
CA VAL A 202 0.38 9.41 -9.31
C VAL A 202 -1.05 8.89 -9.39
N VAL A 203 -1.25 7.65 -8.92
CA VAL A 203 -2.58 7.04 -8.81
C VAL A 203 -2.97 7.07 -7.33
N ALA A 204 -3.97 7.87 -7.01
CA ALA A 204 -4.46 8.04 -5.64
C ALA A 204 -5.52 7.00 -5.27
N ALA A 205 -5.88 6.94 -3.99
CA ALA A 205 -6.94 6.06 -3.50
C ALA A 205 -8.25 6.26 -4.27
N GLY A 206 -8.88 5.18 -4.71
CA GLY A 206 -10.09 5.18 -5.53
C GLY A 206 -9.87 5.52 -7.00
N GLN A 207 -8.62 5.60 -7.45
CA GLN A 207 -8.28 5.83 -8.86
C GLN A 207 -7.72 4.57 -9.53
N GLN A 208 -7.91 4.52 -10.84
CA GLN A 208 -7.35 3.52 -11.74
C GLN A 208 -6.50 4.23 -12.80
N PHE A 209 -5.35 3.65 -13.13
CA PHE A 209 -4.57 3.96 -14.32
C PHE A 209 -4.71 2.80 -15.31
N ASP A 210 -4.94 3.12 -16.57
CA ASP A 210 -4.85 2.17 -17.68
C ASP A 210 -3.79 2.68 -18.66
N LYS A 211 -2.89 1.80 -19.08
CA LYS A 211 -1.83 2.14 -20.04
C LYS A 211 -2.40 2.72 -21.34
N LYS A 212 -3.59 2.27 -21.79
CA LYS A 212 -4.25 2.75 -23.01
C LYS A 212 -4.68 4.21 -22.87
N ASP A 213 -5.16 4.60 -21.70
CA ASP A 213 -5.63 5.95 -21.43
C ASP A 213 -4.49 6.90 -21.06
N GLY A 214 -3.37 6.38 -20.56
CA GLY A 214 -2.17 7.11 -20.18
C GLY A 214 -2.35 8.08 -19.01
N LYS A 215 -3.44 7.95 -18.25
CA LYS A 215 -3.78 8.83 -17.12
C LYS A 215 -4.53 8.10 -16.00
N ALA A 216 -4.46 8.64 -14.80
CA ALA A 216 -5.25 8.16 -13.67
C ALA A 216 -6.66 8.77 -13.72
N LEU A 217 -7.69 7.94 -13.58
CA LEU A 217 -9.11 8.30 -13.59
C LEU A 217 -9.79 7.70 -12.36
N PRO A 218 -10.95 8.22 -11.92
CA PRO A 218 -11.75 7.55 -10.91
C PRO A 218 -12.06 6.11 -11.33
N ALA A 219 -11.83 5.16 -10.42
CA ALA A 219 -12.12 3.75 -10.68
C ALA A 219 -13.62 3.52 -10.71
N SER A 220 -14.10 2.69 -11.64
CA SER A 220 -15.50 2.24 -11.63
C SER A 220 -15.73 1.24 -10.50
N PRO A 221 -16.61 1.53 -9.54
CA PRO A 221 -16.88 0.61 -8.43
C PRO A 221 -17.31 -0.78 -8.89
N THR A 222 -18.07 -0.86 -9.99
CA THR A 222 -18.64 -2.12 -10.50
C THR A 222 -17.59 -3.03 -11.14
N THR A 223 -16.53 -2.46 -11.71
CA THR A 223 -15.48 -3.22 -12.39
C THR A 223 -14.61 -4.03 -11.41
N TRP A 224 -14.43 -3.51 -10.19
CA TRP A 224 -13.45 -4.03 -9.24
C TRP A 224 -14.05 -4.63 -7.95
N VAL A 225 -15.40 -4.79 -7.87
CA VAL A 225 -16.06 -5.32 -6.66
C VAL A 225 -15.42 -6.62 -6.18
N LYS A 226 -15.22 -7.59 -7.10
CA LYS A 226 -14.59 -8.87 -6.75
C LYS A 226 -13.14 -8.66 -6.25
N GLY A 227 -12.37 -7.83 -6.94
CA GLY A 227 -10.99 -7.52 -6.55
C GLY A 227 -10.88 -6.82 -5.20
N MET A 228 -11.85 -5.97 -4.85
CA MET A 228 -11.90 -5.33 -3.54
C MET A 228 -12.17 -6.34 -2.41
N ILE A 229 -13.07 -7.30 -2.62
CA ILE A 229 -13.34 -8.40 -1.68
C ILE A 229 -12.06 -9.23 -1.47
N GLU A 230 -11.37 -9.57 -2.53
CA GLU A 230 -10.09 -10.32 -2.46
C GLU A 230 -9.00 -9.55 -1.69
N LEU A 231 -8.94 -8.22 -1.86
CA LEU A 231 -8.01 -7.37 -1.09
C LEU A 231 -8.38 -7.31 0.40
N ASP A 232 -9.67 -7.29 0.73
CA ASP A 232 -10.15 -7.32 2.12
C ASP A 232 -9.81 -8.66 2.77
N GLU A 233 -10.02 -9.78 2.07
CA GLU A 233 -9.61 -11.12 2.52
C GLU A 233 -8.10 -11.22 2.72
N LEU A 234 -7.31 -10.69 1.78
CA LEU A 234 -5.86 -10.70 1.87
C LEU A 234 -5.36 -9.89 3.06
N GLN A 235 -5.95 -8.72 3.30
CA GLN A 235 -5.63 -7.89 4.45
C GLN A 235 -5.98 -8.59 5.76
N ALA A 236 -7.15 -9.22 5.86
CA ALA A 236 -7.58 -9.95 7.04
C ALA A 236 -6.68 -11.18 7.33
N ALA A 237 -6.20 -11.87 6.29
CA ALA A 237 -5.29 -13.00 6.43
C ALA A 237 -3.92 -12.61 7.03
N VAL A 238 -3.50 -11.36 6.85
CA VAL A 238 -2.25 -10.81 7.41
C VAL A 238 -2.44 -10.33 8.85
N GLU A 239 -3.68 -10.05 9.26
CA GLU A 239 -4.04 -9.73 10.65
C GLU A 239 -4.14 -11.00 11.50
N VAL A 240 -3.10 -11.85 11.45
CA VAL A 240 -3.03 -13.06 12.29
C VAL A 240 -3.19 -12.65 13.76
N PRO A 241 -4.13 -13.29 14.49
CA PRO A 241 -4.34 -12.98 15.89
C PRO A 241 -3.04 -13.14 16.66
N ALA A 242 -2.73 -12.16 17.50
CA ALA A 242 -1.63 -12.26 18.45
C ALA A 242 -1.68 -13.65 19.10
N VAL A 243 -0.63 -14.43 18.91
CA VAL A 243 -0.48 -15.73 19.56
C VAL A 243 -0.76 -15.50 21.04
N LYS A 244 -1.87 -16.04 21.56
CA LYS A 244 -2.12 -16.09 23.00
C LYS A 244 -0.91 -16.76 23.61
N GLY A 245 -0.07 -15.98 24.26
CA GLY A 245 1.03 -16.51 25.04
C GLY A 245 0.48 -17.59 25.99
N PRO A 246 1.29 -18.59 26.34
CA PRO A 246 0.85 -19.63 27.29
C PRO A 246 0.33 -18.94 28.56
N SER A 247 -0.91 -19.24 28.93
CA SER A 247 -1.49 -18.78 30.20
C SER A 247 -0.52 -19.10 31.30
N PRO A 248 -0.19 -18.17 32.21
CA PRO A 248 0.62 -18.50 33.38
C PRO A 248 -0.09 -19.65 34.13
N LYS A 249 0.63 -20.74 34.33
CA LYS A 249 0.15 -21.84 35.18
C LYS A 249 -0.04 -21.31 36.60
N PRO A 250 -1.13 -21.71 37.28
CA PRO A 250 -1.41 -21.34 38.66
C PRO A 250 -0.33 -21.83 39.61
#